data_a59bb4f70f49f34ebb1b1a60a3506703
#
_entry.id   a59bb4f70f49f34ebb1b1a60a3506703
#
_cell.length_a   1.000
_cell.length_b   1.000
_cell.length_c   1.000
_cell.angle_alpha   90.00
_cell.angle_beta   90.00
_cell.angle_gamma   90.00
#
_symmetry.space_group_name_H-M   'P 1'
#
loop_
_entity.id
_entity.type
_entity.pdbx_description
1 polymer ?
#
loop_
_entity_poly.entity_id
_entity_poly.type
_entity_poly.pdbx_seq_one_letter_code
_entity_poly.pdbx_strand_id
1 'polypeptide(L)'
;MRINFSPPDITELEINEVVEALKSGWITTGPRTKELEKKIAHQLGTPKSVCLNSATVALEMSLRVLGIGPGDEVITSACLLYT
;
A
#
# COMPACT_ATOMS: atom_id res chain seq x y z
N MET A 1 -25.83 20.87 -2.48
CA MET A 1 -24.88 20.19 -1.59
C MET A 1 -23.74 19.59 -2.38
N ARG A 2 -22.54 19.79 -1.93
CA ARG A 2 -21.35 19.28 -2.62
C ARG A 2 -20.74 18.15 -1.81
N ILE A 3 -20.56 16.99 -2.43
CA ILE A 3 -19.96 15.83 -1.79
C ILE A 3 -18.62 15.54 -2.48
N ASN A 4 -17.53 15.61 -1.72
CA ASN A 4 -16.20 15.30 -2.23
C ASN A 4 -15.96 13.79 -2.17
N PHE A 5 -15.20 13.27 -3.14
CA PHE A 5 -14.81 11.87 -3.18
C PHE A 5 -13.55 11.68 -2.30
N SER A 6 -13.74 11.02 -1.16
CA SER A 6 -12.66 10.61 -0.25
C SER A 6 -11.55 11.65 -0.06
N PRO A 7 -11.88 12.86 0.44
CA PRO A 7 -10.82 13.84 0.70
C PRO A 7 -9.88 13.29 1.80
N PRO A 8 -8.59 13.57 1.71
CA PRO A 8 -7.65 13.09 2.71
C PRO A 8 -7.85 13.80 4.05
N ASP A 9 -7.67 13.06 5.13
CA ASP A 9 -7.66 13.61 6.49
C ASP A 9 -6.20 13.72 6.94
N ILE A 10 -5.60 14.89 6.73
CA ILE A 10 -4.21 15.13 7.06
C ILE A 10 -4.12 16.05 8.27
N THR A 11 -3.48 15.57 9.32
CA THR A 11 -3.26 16.31 10.56
C THR A 11 -1.77 16.66 10.72
N GLU A 12 -1.44 17.36 11.81
CA GLU A 12 -0.05 17.66 12.12
C GLU A 12 0.80 16.41 12.33
N LEU A 13 0.19 15.28 12.74
CA LEU A 13 0.91 14.03 12.93
C LEU A 13 1.50 13.52 11.61
N GLU A 14 0.71 13.53 10.55
CA GLU A 14 1.15 13.09 9.23
C GLU A 14 2.19 14.04 8.65
N ILE A 15 1.96 15.34 8.80
CA ILE A 15 2.90 16.37 8.33
C ILE A 15 4.25 16.21 9.02
N ASN A 16 4.25 16.03 10.33
CA ASN A 16 5.48 15.88 11.11
C ASN A 16 6.25 14.62 10.72
N GLU A 17 5.56 13.51 10.46
CA GLU A 17 6.20 12.29 9.99
C GLU A 17 6.92 12.47 8.65
N VAL A 18 6.27 13.17 7.71
CA VAL A 18 6.89 13.46 6.41
C VAL A 18 8.09 14.38 6.58
N VAL A 19 7.99 15.43 7.41
CA VAL A 19 9.09 16.34 7.67
C VAL A 19 10.28 15.61 8.27
N GLU A 20 10.05 14.74 9.24
CA GLU A 20 11.11 13.95 9.85
C GLU A 20 11.76 13.00 8.85
N ALA A 21 10.95 12.36 7.98
CA ALA A 21 11.48 11.48 6.95
C ALA A 21 12.40 12.24 5.99
N LEU A 22 11.99 13.43 5.57
CA LEU A 22 12.81 14.27 4.69
C LEU A 22 14.11 14.71 5.38
N LYS A 23 14.05 15.10 6.64
CA LYS A 23 15.23 15.52 7.40
C LYS A 23 16.21 14.38 7.64
N SER A 24 15.71 13.15 7.74
CA SER A 24 16.58 11.98 7.95
C SER A 24 17.40 11.60 6.71
N GLY A 25 17.01 12.09 5.54
CA GLY A 25 17.65 11.73 4.28
C GLY A 25 17.20 10.41 3.67
N TRP A 26 16.33 9.66 4.36
CA TRP A 26 15.79 8.41 3.84
C TRP A 26 14.52 8.67 3.03
N ILE A 27 14.69 9.02 1.76
CA ILE A 27 13.57 9.30 0.85
C ILE A 27 13.23 8.13 -0.07
N THR A 28 13.95 7.01 0.07
CA THR A 28 13.66 5.75 -0.62
C THR A 28 13.24 4.72 0.43
N THR A 29 13.19 3.44 0.05
CA THR A 29 12.89 2.38 1.01
C THR A 29 13.89 2.43 2.17
N GLY A 30 13.38 2.51 3.39
CA GLY A 30 14.22 2.66 4.56
C GLY A 30 13.51 2.23 5.83
N PRO A 31 13.95 2.72 7.01
CA PRO A 31 13.41 2.29 8.29
C PRO A 31 11.90 2.46 8.43
N ARG A 32 11.32 3.53 7.90
CA ARG A 32 9.88 3.76 8.01
C ARG A 32 9.06 2.76 7.23
N THR A 33 9.52 2.36 6.04
CA THR A 33 8.86 1.32 5.25
C THR A 33 8.88 0.00 6.00
N LYS A 34 10.02 -0.38 6.56
CA LYS A 34 10.13 -1.61 7.33
C LYS A 34 9.25 -1.59 8.57
N GLU A 35 9.18 -0.46 9.26
CA GLU A 35 8.30 -0.29 10.42
C GLU A 35 6.84 -0.45 10.04
N LEU A 36 6.41 0.16 8.94
CA LEU A 36 5.05 0.02 8.44
C LEU A 36 4.72 -1.44 8.13
N GLU A 37 5.62 -2.13 7.44
CA GLU A 37 5.44 -3.55 7.12
C GLU A 37 5.24 -4.38 8.38
N LYS A 38 6.05 -4.15 9.41
CA LYS A 38 5.93 -4.86 10.69
C LYS A 38 4.60 -4.57 11.40
N LYS A 39 4.19 -3.30 11.44
CA LYS A 39 2.94 -2.91 12.08
C LYS A 39 1.73 -3.49 11.40
N ILE A 40 1.69 -3.49 10.06
CA ILE A 40 0.59 -4.07 9.30
C ILE A 40 0.55 -5.59 9.50
N ALA A 41 1.69 -6.27 9.44
CA ALA A 41 1.76 -7.71 9.69
C ALA A 41 1.22 -8.05 11.08
N HIS A 42 1.61 -7.28 12.10
CA HIS A 42 1.12 -7.48 13.46
C HIS A 42 -0.39 -7.24 13.57
N GLN A 43 -0.88 -6.16 12.97
CA GLN A 43 -2.30 -5.81 13.01
C GLN A 43 -3.19 -6.88 12.36
N LEU A 44 -2.72 -7.48 11.28
CA LEU A 44 -3.46 -8.49 10.54
C LEU A 44 -3.18 -9.92 11.01
N GLY A 45 -2.22 -10.11 11.89
CA GLY A 45 -1.85 -11.43 12.36
C GLY A 45 -1.14 -12.29 11.31
N THR A 46 -0.48 -11.66 10.33
CA THR A 46 0.27 -12.37 9.29
C THR A 46 1.76 -12.43 9.64
N PRO A 47 2.51 -13.42 9.11
CA PRO A 47 3.96 -13.49 9.35
C PRO A 47 4.73 -12.32 8.78
N LYS A 48 4.33 -11.83 7.61
CA LYS A 48 4.99 -10.72 6.92
C LYS A 48 4.01 -9.91 6.11
N SER A 49 4.40 -8.67 5.82
CA SER A 49 3.77 -7.82 4.83
C SER A 49 4.85 -7.14 4.02
N VAL A 50 4.52 -6.71 2.80
CA VAL A 50 5.46 -6.08 1.88
C VAL A 50 4.81 -4.83 1.29
N CYS A 51 5.52 -3.71 1.38
CA CYS A 51 5.08 -2.47 0.76
C CYS A 51 5.50 -2.45 -0.71
N LEU A 52 4.58 -2.04 -1.58
CA LEU A 52 4.82 -1.92 -3.01
C LEU A 52 4.45 -0.50 -3.46
N ASN A 53 4.87 -0.13 -4.66
CA ASN A 53 4.68 1.24 -5.14
C ASN A 53 3.27 1.52 -5.67
N SER A 54 2.44 0.51 -5.87
CA SER A 54 1.07 0.69 -6.33
C SER A 54 0.21 -0.53 -6.02
N ALA A 55 -1.11 -0.31 -5.96
CA ALA A 55 -2.05 -1.40 -5.79
C ALA A 55 -2.08 -2.32 -7.03
N THR A 56 -1.88 -1.77 -8.22
CA THR A 56 -1.81 -2.56 -9.45
C THR A 56 -0.69 -3.59 -9.38
N VAL A 57 0.51 -3.15 -8.95
CA VAL A 57 1.64 -4.06 -8.77
C VAL A 57 1.35 -5.09 -7.69
N ALA A 58 0.73 -4.67 -6.59
CA ALA A 58 0.38 -5.59 -5.49
C ALA A 58 -0.56 -6.69 -5.97
N LEU A 59 -1.57 -6.35 -6.76
CA LEU A 59 -2.51 -7.32 -7.30
C LEU A 59 -1.86 -8.26 -8.30
N GLU A 60 -1.03 -7.73 -9.20
CA GLU A 60 -0.30 -8.54 -10.16
C GLU A 60 0.63 -9.53 -9.47
N MET A 61 1.41 -9.07 -8.51
CA MET A 61 2.32 -9.91 -7.76
C MET A 61 1.58 -10.99 -6.97
N SER A 62 0.42 -10.66 -6.39
CA SER A 62 -0.40 -11.62 -5.67
C SER A 62 -0.85 -12.76 -6.58
N LEU A 63 -1.30 -12.43 -7.79
CA LEU A 63 -1.71 -13.44 -8.76
C LEU A 63 -0.56 -14.34 -9.17
N ARG A 64 0.62 -13.78 -9.39
CA ARG A 64 1.83 -14.54 -9.74
C ARG A 64 2.26 -15.48 -8.62
N VAL A 65 2.25 -15.00 -7.39
CA VAL A 65 2.62 -15.80 -6.21
C VAL A 65 1.67 -16.98 -6.02
N LEU A 66 0.37 -16.77 -6.30
CA LEU A 66 -0.63 -17.83 -6.20
C LEU A 66 -0.61 -18.81 -7.38
N GLY A 67 0.20 -18.54 -8.41
CA GLY A 67 0.31 -19.41 -9.57
C GLY A 67 -0.87 -19.32 -10.52
N ILE A 68 -1.62 -18.21 -10.49
CA ILE A 68 -2.77 -18.00 -11.36
C ILE A 68 -2.30 -17.59 -12.76
N GLY A 69 -2.81 -18.24 -13.78
CA GLY A 69 -2.42 -18.00 -15.17
C GLY A 69 -3.52 -18.32 -16.15
N PRO A 70 -3.18 -18.53 -17.43
CA PRO A 70 -4.16 -18.81 -18.48
C PRO A 70 -5.07 -19.97 -18.10
N GLY A 71 -6.38 -19.77 -18.29
CA GLY A 71 -7.40 -20.77 -17.94
C GLY A 71 -8.00 -20.59 -16.54
N ASP A 72 -7.38 -19.78 -15.70
CA ASP A 72 -7.92 -19.48 -14.37
C ASP A 72 -8.89 -18.32 -14.41
N GLU A 73 -9.81 -18.29 -13.46
CA GLU A 73 -10.82 -17.24 -13.35
C GLU A 73 -10.57 -16.41 -12.09
N VAL A 74 -10.75 -15.10 -12.21
CA VAL A 74 -10.58 -14.16 -11.09
C VAL A 74 -11.80 -13.24 -11.03
N ILE A 75 -12.40 -13.12 -9.85
CA ILE A 75 -13.51 -12.21 -9.61
C ILE A 75 -12.95 -10.93 -9.02
N THR A 76 -13.25 -9.81 -9.64
CA THR A 76 -12.75 -8.51 -9.18
C THR A 76 -13.78 -7.42 -9.43
N SER A 77 -13.55 -6.25 -8.83
CA SER A 77 -14.40 -5.08 -9.05
C SER A 77 -13.94 -4.31 -10.29
N ALA A 78 -14.87 -3.64 -10.95
CA ALA A 78 -14.56 -2.75 -12.07
C ALA A 78 -14.19 -1.37 -11.52
N CYS A 79 -13.01 -1.25 -10.94
CA CYS A 79 -12.57 0.01 -10.33
C CYS A 79 -11.29 0.53 -11.00
N LEU A 80 -10.16 0.45 -10.37
CA LEU A 80 -8.95 1.14 -10.82
C LEU A 80 -7.97 0.28 -11.63
N LEU A 81 -8.32 -0.95 -11.95
CA LEU A 81 -7.41 -1.91 -12.56
C LEU A 81 -7.38 -1.90 -14.09
N TYR A 82 -8.22 -1.12 -14.73
CA TYR A 82 -8.28 -1.12 -16.18
C TYR A 82 -7.15 -0.33 -16.83
N THR A 83 -6.39 0.37 -16.05
CA THR A 83 -5.20 1.08 -16.55
C THR A 83 -4.02 0.13 -16.58
#